data_2a3118ab32c52761d7e66ecfa57b139a
#
_entry.id   2a3118ab32c52761d7e66ecfa57b139a
#
_cell.length_a   1.000
_cell.length_b   1.000
_cell.length_c   1.000
_cell.angle_alpha   90.00
_cell.angle_beta   90.00
_cell.angle_gamma   90.00
#
_symmetry.space_group_name_H-M   'P 1'
#
loop_
_entity.id
_entity.type
_entity.pdbx_description
1 polymer ?
#
loop_
_entity_poly.entity_id
_entity_poly.type
_entity_poly.pdbx_seq_one_letter_code
_entity_poly.pdbx_strand_id
1 'polypeptide(L)'
;MVGVIGSLVFVGLEMRQSQRIALVNQIQQRSYTVQASISAFTEANKDWFSAPFPALPTKNLPEVEKDIRNVLNQAWFIYEADYFQYSQGLMTDDVWQAKLAGIVTSLKRCDNQEIYQQRIKLVEEGFQRILEGVQVDCN
;
A
#
# COMPACT_ATOMS: atom_id res chain seq x y z
N MET A 1 32.94 -33.33 -9.62
CA MET A 1 32.28 -32.34 -10.47
C MET A 1 30.82 -32.03 -10.04
N VAL A 2 30.02 -32.98 -9.59
CA VAL A 2 28.61 -32.75 -9.16
C VAL A 2 28.50 -31.80 -7.98
N GLY A 3 29.45 -31.79 -7.02
CA GLY A 3 29.41 -30.91 -5.84
C GLY A 3 29.58 -29.42 -6.14
N VAL A 4 30.33 -29.06 -7.17
CA VAL A 4 30.55 -27.65 -7.55
C VAL A 4 29.28 -27.06 -8.20
N ILE A 5 28.60 -27.81 -9.04
CA ILE A 5 27.35 -27.39 -9.69
C ILE A 5 26.25 -27.22 -8.63
N GLY A 6 26.14 -28.17 -7.68
CA GLY A 6 25.19 -28.10 -6.57
C GLY A 6 25.38 -26.83 -5.70
N SER A 7 26.63 -26.51 -5.37
CA SER A 7 26.94 -25.30 -4.59
C SER A 7 26.67 -24.03 -5.34
N LEU A 8 26.90 -23.94 -6.65
CA LEU A 8 26.58 -22.77 -7.47
C LEU A 8 25.07 -22.54 -7.59
N VAL A 9 24.29 -23.63 -7.74
CA VAL A 9 22.81 -23.53 -7.76
C VAL A 9 22.29 -23.05 -6.40
N PHE A 10 22.83 -23.58 -5.31
CA PHE A 10 22.44 -23.17 -3.96
C PHE A 10 22.73 -21.69 -3.71
N VAL A 11 23.94 -21.23 -4.02
CA VAL A 11 24.30 -19.80 -3.90
C VAL A 11 23.40 -18.91 -4.78
N GLY A 12 23.07 -19.34 -6.00
CA GLY A 12 22.16 -18.61 -6.88
C GLY A 12 20.75 -18.46 -6.30
N LEU A 13 20.24 -19.50 -5.63
CA LEU A 13 18.93 -19.46 -4.96
C LEU A 13 18.95 -18.55 -3.72
N GLU A 14 20.01 -18.61 -2.91
CA GLU A 14 20.18 -17.74 -1.75
C GLU A 14 20.28 -16.26 -2.16
N MET A 15 21.02 -15.96 -3.22
CA MET A 15 21.11 -14.60 -3.77
C MET A 15 19.73 -14.08 -4.23
N ARG A 16 18.94 -14.90 -4.90
CA ARG A 16 17.58 -14.54 -5.33
C ARG A 16 16.68 -14.25 -4.13
N GLN A 17 16.72 -15.07 -3.10
CA GLN A 17 15.94 -14.86 -1.88
C GLN A 17 16.38 -13.57 -1.16
N SER A 18 17.67 -13.32 -1.02
CA SER A 18 18.22 -12.11 -0.42
C SER A 18 17.79 -10.85 -1.17
N GLN A 19 17.77 -10.89 -2.52
CA GLN A 19 17.30 -9.78 -3.35
C GLN A 19 15.81 -9.49 -3.13
N ARG A 20 14.95 -10.52 -3.04
CA ARG A 20 13.52 -10.32 -2.74
C ARG A 20 13.30 -9.68 -1.38
N ILE A 21 14.00 -10.16 -0.35
CA ILE A 21 13.94 -9.58 1.00
C ILE A 21 14.39 -8.12 0.99
N ALA A 22 15.47 -7.80 0.29
CA ALA A 22 15.96 -6.43 0.17
C ALA A 22 14.94 -5.50 -0.51
N LEU A 23 14.29 -5.96 -1.58
CA LEU A 23 13.23 -5.19 -2.26
C LEU A 23 12.04 -4.93 -1.35
N VAL A 24 11.56 -5.95 -0.62
CA VAL A 24 10.45 -5.78 0.32
C VAL A 24 10.81 -4.82 1.44
N ASN A 25 12.01 -4.92 2.00
CA ASN A 25 12.48 -3.98 3.02
C ASN A 25 12.52 -2.53 2.49
N GLN A 26 12.94 -2.33 1.25
CA GLN A 26 12.96 -1.02 0.61
C GLN A 26 11.54 -0.43 0.45
N ILE A 27 10.59 -1.22 0.01
CA ILE A 27 9.18 -0.80 -0.11
C ILE A 27 8.59 -0.48 1.26
N GLN A 28 8.87 -1.28 2.29
CA GLN A 28 8.44 -1.00 3.65
C GLN A 28 9.03 0.30 4.20
N GLN A 29 10.33 0.54 4.01
CA GLN A 29 10.97 1.78 4.44
C GLN A 29 10.35 3.00 3.75
N ARG A 30 10.07 2.90 2.45
CA ARG A 30 9.36 3.94 1.71
C ARG A 30 7.95 4.17 2.28
N SER A 31 7.20 3.11 2.56
CA SER A 31 5.88 3.19 3.16
C SER A 31 5.92 3.93 4.50
N TYR A 32 6.84 3.58 5.40
CA TYR A 32 7.03 4.26 6.68
C TYR A 32 7.38 5.75 6.52
N THR A 33 8.25 6.09 5.58
CA THR A 33 8.62 7.49 5.31
C THR A 33 7.42 8.31 4.87
N VAL A 34 6.58 7.75 3.97
CA VAL A 34 5.36 8.43 3.52
C VAL A 34 4.34 8.55 4.65
N GLN A 35 4.14 7.50 5.44
CA GLN A 35 3.24 7.53 6.60
C GLN A 35 3.66 8.60 7.62
N ALA A 36 4.97 8.72 7.91
CA ALA A 36 5.49 9.77 8.77
C ALA A 36 5.24 11.19 8.19
N SER A 37 5.39 11.35 6.87
CA SER A 37 5.04 12.59 6.18
C SER A 37 3.56 12.92 6.34
N ILE A 38 2.66 11.96 6.11
CA ILE A 38 1.21 12.15 6.28
C ILE A 38 0.86 12.55 7.72
N SER A 39 1.49 11.91 8.71
CA SER A 39 1.31 12.25 10.13
C SER A 39 1.67 13.71 10.42
N ALA A 40 2.77 14.21 9.86
CA ALA A 40 3.16 15.61 10.01
C ALA A 40 2.15 16.59 9.37
N PHE A 41 1.50 16.19 8.26
CA PHE A 41 0.40 16.96 7.67
C PHE A 41 -0.84 16.96 8.56
N THR A 42 -1.17 15.83 9.16
CA THR A 42 -2.28 15.71 10.12
C THR A 42 -2.05 16.62 11.33
N GLU A 43 -0.87 16.59 11.93
CA GLU A 43 -0.50 17.47 13.04
C GLU A 43 -0.57 18.96 12.67
N ALA A 44 -0.27 19.30 11.41
CA ALA A 44 -0.38 20.66 10.89
C ALA A 44 -1.81 21.04 10.43
N ASN A 45 -2.80 20.18 10.62
CA ASN A 45 -4.18 20.34 10.14
C ASN A 45 -4.26 20.60 8.62
N LYS A 46 -3.49 19.84 7.84
CA LYS A 46 -3.43 19.93 6.37
C LYS A 46 -3.80 18.62 5.73
N ASP A 47 -4.46 18.67 4.57
CA ASP A 47 -4.70 17.50 3.72
C ASP A 47 -3.43 17.17 2.94
N TRP A 48 -2.85 16.00 3.20
CA TRP A 48 -1.61 15.55 2.55
C TRP A 48 -1.76 15.40 1.04
N PHE A 49 -2.91 14.90 0.58
CA PHE A 49 -3.13 14.63 -0.85
C PHE A 49 -3.16 15.90 -1.70
N SER A 50 -3.64 17.01 -1.16
CA SER A 50 -3.71 18.29 -1.86
C SER A 50 -2.36 19.02 -1.93
N ALA A 51 -1.41 18.68 -1.05
CA ALA A 51 -0.17 19.45 -0.91
C ALA A 51 0.80 19.34 -2.11
N PRO A 52 1.03 18.17 -2.73
CA PRO A 52 1.93 18.05 -3.87
C PRO A 52 1.32 18.57 -5.20
N PHE A 53 0.04 18.93 -5.19
CA PHE A 53 -0.69 19.39 -6.38
C PHE A 53 -1.32 20.77 -6.13
N PRO A 54 -0.53 21.85 -6.04
CA PRO A 54 -1.05 23.19 -5.72
C PRO A 54 -2.03 23.73 -6.77
N ALA A 55 -2.11 23.09 -7.96
CA ALA A 55 -3.10 23.44 -8.99
C ALA A 55 -4.48 22.77 -8.76
N LEU A 56 -4.59 21.80 -7.85
CA LEU A 56 -5.89 21.31 -7.43
C LEU A 56 -6.48 22.32 -6.44
N PRO A 57 -7.76 22.73 -6.62
CA PRO A 57 -8.39 23.61 -5.65
C PRO A 57 -8.30 22.95 -4.28
N THR A 58 -7.58 23.58 -3.37
CA THR A 58 -7.59 23.22 -1.96
C THR A 58 -9.02 23.37 -1.49
N LYS A 59 -9.76 22.26 -1.44
CA LYS A 59 -11.07 22.25 -0.79
C LYS A 59 -10.83 22.75 0.64
N ASN A 60 -11.61 23.71 1.05
CA ASN A 60 -11.60 24.18 2.43
C ASN A 60 -12.33 23.11 3.29
N LEU A 61 -11.63 21.97 3.51
CA LEU A 61 -12.19 20.81 4.18
C LEU A 61 -12.21 21.05 5.69
N PRO A 62 -13.27 20.62 6.39
CA PRO A 62 -13.26 20.55 7.84
C PRO A 62 -12.06 19.71 8.36
N GLU A 63 -11.56 20.02 9.55
CA GLU A 63 -10.45 19.33 10.18
C GLU A 63 -10.64 17.80 10.21
N VAL A 64 -11.80 17.35 10.69
CA VAL A 64 -12.15 15.92 10.74
C VAL A 64 -12.07 15.25 9.36
N GLU A 65 -12.47 15.94 8.30
CA GLU A 65 -12.39 15.37 6.95
C GLU A 65 -10.95 15.25 6.46
N LYS A 66 -10.08 16.23 6.77
CA LYS A 66 -8.64 16.13 6.48
C LYS A 66 -7.99 14.96 7.19
N ASP A 67 -8.30 14.77 8.47
CA ASP A 67 -7.78 13.68 9.27
C ASP A 67 -8.20 12.31 8.70
N ILE A 68 -9.48 12.14 8.37
CA ILE A 68 -9.99 10.92 7.73
C ILE A 68 -9.25 10.65 6.41
N ARG A 69 -9.11 11.65 5.55
CA ARG A 69 -8.40 11.52 4.26
C ARG A 69 -6.94 11.14 4.46
N ASN A 70 -6.25 11.75 5.42
CA ASN A 70 -4.87 11.42 5.76
C ASN A 70 -4.73 9.99 6.25
N VAL A 71 -5.58 9.54 7.18
CA VAL A 71 -5.59 8.15 7.68
C VAL A 71 -5.86 7.15 6.55
N LEU A 72 -6.81 7.43 5.66
CA LEU A 72 -7.11 6.56 4.53
C LEU A 72 -5.92 6.47 3.55
N ASN A 73 -5.22 7.57 3.28
CA ASN A 73 -4.00 7.54 2.48
C ASN A 73 -2.87 6.75 3.15
N GLN A 74 -2.70 6.87 4.47
CA GLN A 74 -1.74 6.03 5.21
C GLN A 74 -2.06 4.54 5.06
N ALA A 75 -3.34 4.17 5.21
CA ALA A 75 -3.78 2.79 5.05
C ALA A 75 -3.44 2.23 3.65
N TRP A 76 -3.58 3.02 2.58
CA TRP A 76 -3.22 2.60 1.23
C TRP A 76 -1.75 2.22 1.09
N PHE A 77 -0.81 2.97 1.69
CA PHE A 77 0.61 2.61 1.66
C PHE A 77 0.90 1.30 2.42
N ILE A 78 0.12 1.00 3.46
CA ILE A 78 0.17 -0.29 4.15
C ILE A 78 -0.34 -1.41 3.22
N TYR A 79 -1.48 -1.22 2.56
CA TYR A 79 -2.07 -2.19 1.65
C TYR A 79 -1.14 -2.52 0.47
N GLU A 80 -0.53 -1.50 -0.12
CA GLU A 80 0.45 -1.67 -1.21
C GLU A 80 1.68 -2.47 -0.73
N ALA A 81 2.20 -2.17 0.46
CA ALA A 81 3.34 -2.89 1.04
C ALA A 81 2.98 -4.36 1.37
N ASP A 82 1.79 -4.62 1.91
CA ASP A 82 1.30 -5.97 2.18
C ASP A 82 1.14 -6.78 0.87
N TYR A 83 0.51 -6.20 -0.15
CA TYR A 83 0.39 -6.83 -1.46
C TYR A 83 1.76 -7.13 -2.07
N PHE A 84 2.71 -6.20 -2.00
CA PHE A 84 4.06 -6.41 -2.52
C PHE A 84 4.77 -7.58 -1.82
N GLN A 85 4.68 -7.67 -0.50
CA GLN A 85 5.21 -8.83 0.25
C GLN A 85 4.60 -10.15 -0.23
N TYR A 86 3.29 -10.19 -0.39
CA TYR A 86 2.58 -11.35 -0.90
C TYR A 86 3.04 -11.72 -2.32
N SER A 87 3.09 -10.76 -3.24
CA SER A 87 3.50 -10.95 -4.63
C SER A 87 4.93 -11.48 -4.76
N GLN A 88 5.81 -11.17 -3.79
CA GLN A 88 7.18 -11.69 -3.72
C GLN A 88 7.29 -13.06 -3.03
N GLY A 89 6.18 -13.65 -2.59
CA GLY A 89 6.14 -14.93 -1.89
C GLY A 89 6.70 -14.88 -0.47
N LEU A 90 6.70 -13.71 0.17
CA LEU A 90 7.16 -13.49 1.55
C LEU A 90 5.99 -13.40 2.55
N MET A 91 4.79 -13.66 2.09
CA MET A 91 3.58 -13.76 2.91
C MET A 91 2.81 -15.02 2.50
N THR A 92 2.29 -15.77 3.46
CA THR A 92 1.46 -16.96 3.18
C THR A 92 0.07 -16.56 2.69
N ASP A 93 -0.58 -17.45 1.94
CA ASP A 93 -1.93 -17.19 1.41
C ASP A 93 -2.95 -16.91 2.53
N ASP A 94 -2.92 -17.64 3.63
CA ASP A 94 -3.84 -17.45 4.75
C ASP A 94 -3.71 -16.03 5.34
N VAL A 95 -2.48 -15.56 5.54
CA VAL A 95 -2.22 -14.21 6.04
C VAL A 95 -2.68 -13.16 5.05
N TRP A 96 -2.39 -13.37 3.76
CA TRP A 96 -2.83 -12.47 2.70
C TRP A 96 -4.36 -12.38 2.62
N GLN A 97 -5.08 -13.52 2.63
CA GLN A 97 -6.54 -13.54 2.58
C GLN A 97 -7.17 -12.81 3.77
N ALA A 98 -6.62 -12.97 4.97
CA ALA A 98 -7.08 -12.24 6.15
C ALA A 98 -6.89 -10.72 6.00
N LYS A 99 -5.73 -10.28 5.51
CA LYS A 99 -5.45 -8.86 5.21
C LYS A 99 -6.36 -8.32 4.11
N LEU A 100 -6.52 -9.07 3.02
CA LEU A 100 -7.37 -8.68 1.89
C LEU A 100 -8.83 -8.49 2.33
N ALA A 101 -9.35 -9.36 3.19
CA ALA A 101 -10.69 -9.19 3.75
C ALA A 101 -10.84 -7.88 4.53
N GLY A 102 -9.83 -7.50 5.32
CA GLY A 102 -9.77 -6.21 6.02
C GLY A 102 -9.72 -5.02 5.06
N ILE A 103 -8.88 -5.11 4.02
CA ILE A 103 -8.76 -4.09 2.96
C ILE A 103 -10.12 -3.89 2.28
N VAL A 104 -10.75 -4.97 1.81
CA VAL A 104 -12.05 -4.91 1.14
C VAL A 104 -13.12 -4.30 2.05
N THR A 105 -13.14 -4.66 3.33
CA THR A 105 -14.06 -4.08 4.31
C THR A 105 -13.86 -2.57 4.45
N SER A 106 -12.62 -2.12 4.52
CA SER A 106 -12.29 -0.69 4.57
C SER A 106 -12.71 0.05 3.29
N LEU A 107 -12.49 -0.55 2.12
CA LEU A 107 -12.79 0.06 0.83
C LEU A 107 -14.30 0.14 0.52
N LYS A 108 -15.13 -0.69 1.15
CA LYS A 108 -16.59 -0.62 1.02
C LYS A 108 -17.21 0.57 1.72
N ARG A 109 -16.50 1.21 2.63
CA ARG A 109 -17.00 2.38 3.36
C ARG A 109 -17.15 3.58 2.44
N CYS A 110 -18.27 4.31 2.61
CA CYS A 110 -18.59 5.47 1.78
C CYS A 110 -17.57 6.62 1.94
N ASP A 111 -17.07 6.83 3.16
CA ASP A 111 -16.06 7.84 3.47
C ASP A 111 -14.69 7.58 2.79
N ASN A 112 -14.46 6.35 2.32
CA ASN A 112 -13.23 5.96 1.59
C ASN A 112 -13.38 6.09 0.05
N GLN A 113 -14.55 6.34 -0.48
CA GLN A 113 -14.82 6.25 -1.91
C GLN A 113 -13.92 7.19 -2.74
N GLU A 114 -13.78 8.44 -2.33
CA GLU A 114 -12.96 9.41 -3.07
C GLU A 114 -11.49 8.98 -3.11
N ILE A 115 -10.93 8.57 -1.98
CA ILE A 115 -9.54 8.11 -1.88
C ILE A 115 -9.35 6.81 -2.67
N TYR A 116 -10.31 5.87 -2.58
CA TYR A 116 -10.28 4.64 -3.37
C TYR A 116 -10.18 4.93 -4.88
N GLN A 117 -11.05 5.79 -5.41
CA GLN A 117 -11.07 6.13 -6.84
C GLN A 117 -9.78 6.79 -7.33
N GLN A 118 -9.10 7.52 -6.47
CA GLN A 118 -7.82 8.14 -6.77
C GLN A 118 -6.66 7.15 -6.68
N ARG A 119 -6.62 6.33 -5.62
CA ARG A 119 -5.51 5.44 -5.31
C ARG A 119 -5.49 4.19 -6.18
N ILE A 120 -6.63 3.63 -6.55
CA ILE A 120 -6.72 2.40 -7.34
C ILE A 120 -5.98 2.51 -8.69
N LYS A 121 -5.89 3.71 -9.24
CA LYS A 121 -5.19 3.98 -10.52
C LYS A 121 -3.66 4.09 -10.37
N LEU A 122 -3.16 4.16 -9.14
CA LEU A 122 -1.75 4.39 -8.83
C LEU A 122 -1.06 3.15 -8.27
N VAL A 123 -1.81 2.08 -7.98
CA VAL A 123 -1.26 0.83 -7.47
C VAL A 123 -0.80 -0.09 -8.59
N GLU A 124 0.01 -1.09 -8.25
CA GLU A 124 0.45 -2.13 -9.18
C GLU A 124 -0.75 -2.84 -9.82
N GLU A 125 -0.65 -3.14 -11.13
CA GLU A 125 -1.73 -3.73 -11.92
C GLU A 125 -2.31 -5.04 -11.32
N GLY A 126 -1.46 -5.89 -10.73
CA GLY A 126 -1.92 -7.11 -10.06
C GLY A 126 -2.81 -6.82 -8.85
N PHE A 127 -2.47 -5.80 -8.06
CA PHE A 127 -3.28 -5.37 -6.93
C PHE A 127 -4.56 -4.67 -7.39
N GLN A 128 -4.48 -3.84 -8.44
CA GLN A 128 -5.63 -3.20 -9.05
C GLN A 128 -6.69 -4.23 -9.46
N ARG A 129 -6.29 -5.29 -10.19
CA ARG A 129 -7.21 -6.37 -10.61
C ARG A 129 -7.92 -7.06 -9.46
N ILE A 130 -7.25 -7.24 -8.33
CA ILE A 130 -7.85 -7.85 -7.13
C ILE A 130 -8.94 -6.94 -6.54
N LEU A 131 -8.77 -5.62 -6.60
CA LEU A 131 -9.65 -4.64 -5.98
C LEU A 131 -10.75 -4.09 -6.90
N GLU A 132 -10.65 -4.27 -8.22
CA GLU A 132 -11.61 -3.71 -9.22
C GLU A 132 -13.06 -4.11 -8.99
N GLY A 133 -13.33 -5.21 -8.28
CA GLY A 133 -14.68 -5.69 -7.99
C GLY A 133 -15.29 -5.16 -6.70
N VAL A 134 -14.57 -4.32 -5.96
CA VAL A 134 -15.07 -3.80 -4.67
C VAL A 134 -16.12 -2.72 -4.92
N GLN A 135 -17.37 -3.02 -4.54
CA GLN A 135 -18.46 -2.05 -4.57
C GLN A 135 -18.50 -1.28 -3.24
N VAL A 136 -18.64 0.04 -3.35
CA VAL A 136 -18.75 0.93 -2.20
C VAL A 136 -20.22 1.03 -1.77
N ASP A 137 -20.49 0.81 -0.48
CA ASP A 137 -21.83 0.92 0.10
C ASP A 137 -22.05 2.35 0.63
N CYS A 138 -22.73 3.18 -0.17
CA CYS A 138 -23.10 4.56 0.18
C CYS A 138 -24.62 4.71 0.40
N ASN A 139 -25.26 3.81 1.14
CA ASN A 139 -26.67 3.90 1.50
C ASN A 139 -26.90 4.75 2.75
#